data_254eee736e07db58528b4ed4b7dc1afb
#
_entry.id   254eee736e07db58528b4ed4b7dc1afb
#
_cell.length_a   1.000
_cell.length_b   1.000
_cell.length_c   1.000
_cell.angle_alpha   90.00
_cell.angle_beta   90.00
_cell.angle_gamma   90.00
#
_symmetry.space_group_name_H-M   'P 1'
#
loop_
_entity.id
_entity.type
_entity.pdbx_description
1 polymer ?
#
loop_
_entity_poly.entity_id
_entity_poly.type
_entity_poly.pdbx_seq_one_letter_code
_entity_poly.pdbx_strand_id
1 'polypeptide(L)'
;MKKTIILATALLALAACNNISKKSEAPETEQIETKDTIVYEHEYLVKVGDIAPDFTLKYTDGTEFSLSAQRGKVVMLQFTASWCGICRGEMPHIESRIWQPHKNNADFILVGVDREESREVVEEYTTKLGTTYPMLLDENGDVFASYALRKSGITRNVLIDRDGRIVKLTRRFVEPEFNDLVSTIDSLLDK
;
A
#
# COMPACT_ATOMS: atom_id res chain seq x y z
N MET A 1 -11.13 -13.66 -77.36
CA MET A 1 -10.31 -13.80 -78.59
C MET A 1 -8.89 -14.09 -78.12
N LYS A 2 -8.36 -15.21 -78.63
CA LYS A 2 -6.99 -15.64 -78.81
C LYS A 2 -6.15 -15.77 -77.49
N LYS A 3 -5.93 -17.01 -76.96
CA LYS A 3 -4.95 -18.05 -77.40
C LYS A 3 -3.52 -17.52 -77.28
N THR A 4 -2.56 -18.16 -76.59
CA THR A 4 -1.90 -19.43 -76.89
C THR A 4 -0.83 -19.65 -75.81
N ILE A 5 -0.70 -20.72 -74.98
CA ILE A 5 -0.10 -22.02 -75.22
C ILE A 5 1.45 -22.03 -75.40
N ILE A 6 2.08 -22.92 -74.61
CA ILE A 6 3.25 -23.77 -74.89
C ILE A 6 4.57 -23.25 -74.31
N LEU A 7 5.52 -23.97 -73.75
CA LEU A 7 5.78 -25.40 -73.57
C LEU A 7 6.92 -25.59 -72.55
N ALA A 8 6.87 -26.71 -71.96
CA ALA A 8 7.88 -27.29 -71.09
C ALA A 8 9.25 -27.49 -71.74
N THR A 9 10.27 -27.53 -70.91
CA THR A 9 11.33 -28.55 -71.06
C THR A 9 12.02 -28.78 -69.72
N ALA A 10 12.01 -30.03 -69.34
CA ALA A 10 12.82 -30.64 -68.30
C ALA A 10 14.25 -30.83 -68.79
N LEU A 11 15.24 -30.72 -67.94
CA LEU A 11 16.44 -31.57 -68.02
C LEU A 11 17.08 -31.80 -66.65
N LEU A 12 17.48 -33.01 -66.49
CA LEU A 12 18.03 -33.75 -65.36
C LEU A 12 19.45 -33.38 -64.95
N ALA A 13 19.74 -33.70 -63.70
CA ALA A 13 20.95 -34.30 -63.11
C ALA A 13 22.12 -33.39 -62.78
N LEU A 14 22.60 -33.45 -61.56
CA LEU A 14 23.58 -34.42 -61.05
C LEU A 14 23.93 -34.07 -59.57
N ALA A 15 24.05 -35.14 -58.83
CA ALA A 15 24.47 -35.11 -57.42
C ALA A 15 25.90 -34.64 -57.22
N ALA A 16 26.12 -33.84 -56.19
CA ALA A 16 27.41 -33.75 -55.52
C ALA A 16 27.19 -33.64 -54.03
N CYS A 17 27.49 -34.67 -53.32
CA CYS A 17 27.63 -34.69 -51.86
C CYS A 17 28.75 -33.74 -51.47
N ASN A 18 28.46 -32.74 -50.67
CA ASN A 18 29.46 -32.11 -49.84
C ASN A 18 28.94 -31.92 -48.44
N ASN A 19 29.56 -32.66 -47.57
CA ASN A 19 29.47 -32.68 -46.16
C ASN A 19 29.89 -31.30 -45.62
N ILE A 20 28.92 -30.48 -45.18
CA ILE A 20 29.21 -29.26 -44.44
C ILE A 20 28.53 -29.38 -43.06
N SER A 21 29.43 -29.47 -42.10
CA SER A 21 29.20 -29.40 -40.65
C SER A 21 28.10 -28.44 -40.28
N LYS A 22 27.03 -28.93 -39.66
CA LYS A 22 26.02 -28.11 -39.00
C LYS A 22 26.66 -27.46 -37.76
N LYS A 23 27.04 -26.21 -37.88
CA LYS A 23 27.27 -25.30 -36.80
C LYS A 23 25.87 -24.95 -36.24
N SER A 24 25.54 -25.47 -35.09
CA SER A 24 24.34 -25.10 -34.36
C SER A 24 24.49 -23.64 -33.93
N GLU A 25 23.83 -22.74 -34.63
CA GLU A 25 23.54 -21.42 -34.09
C GLU A 25 22.50 -21.61 -32.98
N ALA A 26 22.93 -21.35 -31.73
CA ALA A 26 22.06 -21.17 -30.63
C ALA A 26 21.16 -19.95 -30.89
N PRO A 27 19.87 -20.00 -30.55
CA PRO A 27 19.04 -18.80 -30.69
C PRO A 27 19.62 -17.69 -29.82
N GLU A 28 19.91 -16.54 -30.42
CA GLU A 28 20.14 -15.30 -29.70
C GLU A 28 18.95 -15.07 -28.76
N THR A 29 19.24 -15.22 -27.49
CA THR A 29 18.29 -14.84 -26.46
C THR A 29 18.20 -13.32 -26.50
N GLU A 30 17.17 -12.84 -27.16
CA GLU A 30 16.75 -11.44 -27.09
C GLU A 30 16.57 -11.12 -25.60
N GLN A 31 17.49 -10.36 -25.02
CA GLN A 31 17.37 -9.86 -23.66
C GLN A 31 16.23 -8.85 -23.68
N ILE A 32 15.05 -9.33 -23.31
CA ILE A 32 13.94 -8.46 -22.94
C ILE A 32 14.40 -7.73 -21.70
N GLU A 33 14.83 -6.47 -21.85
CA GLU A 33 14.94 -5.53 -20.75
C GLU A 33 13.54 -5.41 -20.13
N THR A 34 13.28 -6.21 -19.12
CA THR A 34 12.13 -6.00 -18.24
C THR A 34 12.40 -4.71 -17.50
N LYS A 35 11.78 -3.63 -17.97
CA LYS A 35 11.65 -2.40 -17.21
C LYS A 35 11.07 -2.82 -15.86
N ASP A 36 11.88 -2.78 -14.81
CA ASP A 36 11.47 -3.12 -13.44
C ASP A 36 10.23 -2.30 -13.09
N THR A 37 9.07 -2.90 -13.31
CA THR A 37 7.82 -2.31 -12.85
C THR A 37 7.79 -2.56 -11.34
N ILE A 38 8.09 -1.53 -10.55
CA ILE A 38 7.97 -1.60 -9.11
C ILE A 38 6.49 -1.90 -8.79
N VAL A 39 6.24 -3.11 -8.33
CA VAL A 39 4.91 -3.53 -7.88
C VAL A 39 4.77 -3.11 -6.42
N TYR A 40 3.96 -2.11 -6.17
CA TYR A 40 3.62 -1.68 -4.82
C TYR A 40 2.53 -2.58 -4.26
N GLU A 41 2.87 -3.43 -3.30
CA GLU A 41 1.88 -4.27 -2.62
C GLU A 41 0.78 -3.39 -2.02
N HIS A 42 -0.46 -3.64 -2.41
CA HIS A 42 -1.61 -2.81 -2.02
C HIS A 42 -1.43 -1.30 -2.25
N GLU A 43 -0.57 -0.90 -3.20
CA GLU A 43 -0.29 0.52 -3.52
C GLU A 43 0.40 1.29 -2.37
N TYR A 44 1.02 0.60 -1.41
CA TYR A 44 1.88 1.23 -0.41
C TYR A 44 3.22 1.66 -1.04
N LEU A 45 3.73 2.82 -0.62
CA LEU A 45 5.08 3.31 -0.94
C LEU A 45 6.10 2.90 0.12
N VAL A 46 5.62 2.34 1.22
CA VAL A 46 6.38 1.86 2.37
C VAL A 46 6.15 0.36 2.57
N LYS A 47 7.05 -0.29 3.27
CA LYS A 47 6.94 -1.71 3.62
C LYS A 47 7.29 -1.96 5.09
N VAL A 48 6.94 -3.14 5.59
CA VAL A 48 7.36 -3.60 6.92
C VAL A 48 8.88 -3.61 7.00
N GLY A 49 9.42 -3.05 8.10
CA GLY A 49 10.84 -2.84 8.36
C GLY A 49 11.35 -1.45 8.01
N ASP A 50 10.66 -0.68 7.18
CA ASP A 50 11.05 0.70 6.88
C ASP A 50 10.87 1.59 8.12
N ILE A 51 11.66 2.65 8.21
CA ILE A 51 11.35 3.77 9.12
C ILE A 51 10.14 4.50 8.55
N ALA A 52 9.12 4.68 9.39
CA ALA A 52 7.91 5.39 9.00
C ALA A 52 8.24 6.82 8.54
N PRO A 53 7.74 7.28 7.38
CA PRO A 53 7.86 8.67 6.96
C PRO A 53 7.41 9.62 8.07
N ASP A 54 8.28 10.56 8.44
CA ASP A 54 7.97 11.54 9.48
C ASP A 54 7.03 12.62 8.97
N PHE A 55 6.21 13.15 9.87
CA PHE A 55 5.30 14.25 9.56
C PHE A 55 4.89 15.01 10.81
N THR A 56 4.39 16.23 10.59
CA THR A 56 3.70 17.03 11.61
C THR A 56 2.35 17.45 11.06
N LEU A 57 1.27 17.16 11.79
CA LEU A 57 -0.11 17.55 11.48
C LEU A 57 -0.76 18.17 12.71
N LYS A 58 -1.92 18.77 12.52
CA LYS A 58 -2.74 19.27 13.62
C LYS A 58 -3.88 18.32 13.93
N TYR A 59 -4.16 18.19 15.22
CA TYR A 59 -5.42 17.61 15.69
C TYR A 59 -6.61 18.51 15.36
N THR A 60 -7.81 17.97 15.49
CA THR A 60 -9.04 18.77 15.34
C THR A 60 -9.15 19.90 16.37
N ASP A 61 -8.50 19.82 17.54
CA ASP A 61 -8.42 20.90 18.52
C ASP A 61 -7.39 21.98 18.20
N GLY A 62 -6.61 21.79 17.13
CA GLY A 62 -5.57 22.73 16.66
C GLY A 62 -4.19 22.52 17.28
N THR A 63 -4.02 21.61 18.24
CA THR A 63 -2.70 21.25 18.78
C THR A 63 -1.91 20.42 17.76
N GLU A 64 -0.57 20.41 17.87
CA GLU A 64 0.30 19.73 16.92
C GLU A 64 0.65 18.32 17.38
N PHE A 65 0.69 17.42 16.42
CA PHE A 65 1.25 16.08 16.53
C PHE A 65 2.46 15.95 15.60
N SER A 66 3.57 15.44 16.12
CA SER A 66 4.73 15.04 15.32
C SER A 66 5.00 13.56 15.56
N LEU A 67 5.13 12.77 14.47
CA LEU A 67 5.37 11.34 14.58
C LEU A 67 6.75 11.06 15.20
N SER A 68 7.78 11.79 14.81
CA SER A 68 9.14 11.61 15.38
C SER A 68 9.21 11.90 16.87
N ALA A 69 8.33 12.76 17.40
CA ALA A 69 8.24 13.03 18.85
C ALA A 69 7.63 11.85 19.64
N GLN A 70 7.08 10.84 18.98
CA GLN A 70 6.48 9.68 19.62
C GLN A 70 7.45 8.48 19.73
N ARG A 71 8.74 8.66 19.48
CA ARG A 71 9.73 7.59 19.69
C ARG A 71 9.68 7.05 21.11
N GLY A 72 9.86 5.74 21.24
CA GLY A 72 9.66 5.02 22.50
C GLY A 72 8.26 4.48 22.71
N LYS A 73 7.29 4.89 21.88
CA LYS A 73 5.90 4.41 21.94
C LYS A 73 5.53 3.57 20.72
N VAL A 74 4.56 2.70 20.89
CA VAL A 74 3.87 2.01 19.78
C VAL A 74 2.84 2.97 19.20
N VAL A 75 2.90 3.21 17.90
CA VAL A 75 1.99 4.15 17.21
C VAL A 75 1.19 3.42 16.15
N MET A 76 -0.12 3.60 16.16
CA MET A 76 -1.00 3.18 15.08
C MET A 76 -1.55 4.41 14.36
N LEU A 77 -1.31 4.47 13.05
CA LEU A 77 -1.93 5.45 12.14
C LEU A 77 -3.07 4.76 11.40
N GLN A 78 -4.28 5.33 11.45
CA GLN A 78 -5.40 4.92 10.61
C GLN A 78 -5.66 6.01 9.57
N PHE A 79 -5.47 5.72 8.28
CA PHE A 79 -5.87 6.64 7.22
C PHE A 79 -7.35 6.48 6.88
N THR A 80 -8.08 7.59 6.91
CA THR A 80 -9.55 7.62 6.81
C THR A 80 -10.07 8.86 6.09
N ALA A 81 -11.36 8.86 5.76
CA ALA A 81 -12.13 10.01 5.31
C ALA A 81 -13.64 9.74 5.48
N SER A 82 -14.44 10.79 5.59
CA SER A 82 -15.89 10.67 5.79
C SER A 82 -16.61 9.98 4.63
N TRP A 83 -16.15 10.18 3.40
CA TRP A 83 -16.71 9.57 2.19
C TRP A 83 -16.33 8.08 2.03
N CYS A 84 -15.39 7.58 2.82
CA CYS A 84 -14.88 6.21 2.74
C CYS A 84 -15.79 5.23 3.49
N GLY A 85 -16.66 4.52 2.78
CA GLY A 85 -17.59 3.56 3.38
C GLY A 85 -16.91 2.43 4.15
N ILE A 86 -15.76 1.90 3.66
CA ILE A 86 -14.99 0.85 4.34
C ILE A 86 -14.37 1.40 5.64
N CYS A 87 -13.81 2.62 5.60
CA CYS A 87 -13.24 3.25 6.80
C CYS A 87 -14.30 3.41 7.90
N ARG A 88 -15.49 3.91 7.53
CA ARG A 88 -16.60 4.04 8.48
C ARG A 88 -17.08 2.70 9.06
N GLY A 89 -16.96 1.63 8.29
CA GLY A 89 -17.24 0.27 8.79
C GLY A 89 -16.15 -0.25 9.73
N GLU A 90 -14.88 0.11 9.53
CA GLU A 90 -13.75 -0.32 10.36
C GLU A 90 -13.65 0.47 11.68
N MET A 91 -13.94 1.77 11.66
CA MET A 91 -13.74 2.68 12.79
C MET A 91 -14.41 2.23 14.11
N PRO A 92 -15.64 1.70 14.14
CA PRO A 92 -16.24 1.17 15.36
C PRO A 92 -15.50 -0.05 15.94
N HIS A 93 -14.86 -0.86 15.08
CA HIS A 93 -14.03 -1.99 15.51
C HIS A 93 -12.70 -1.50 16.08
N ILE A 94 -12.09 -0.49 15.48
CA ILE A 94 -10.88 0.18 16.03
C ILE A 94 -11.22 0.79 17.40
N GLU A 95 -12.33 1.51 17.48
CA GLU A 95 -12.79 2.12 18.73
C GLU A 95 -12.93 1.08 19.86
N SER A 96 -13.70 0.01 19.60
CA SER A 96 -14.04 -0.96 20.65
C SER A 96 -12.92 -1.94 20.99
N ARG A 97 -12.09 -2.32 20.00
CA ARG A 97 -11.13 -3.44 20.15
C ARG A 97 -9.68 -2.99 20.26
N ILE A 98 -9.37 -1.74 19.90
CA ILE A 98 -8.01 -1.18 19.99
C ILE A 98 -8.01 0.03 20.93
N TRP A 99 -8.81 1.06 20.62
CA TRP A 99 -8.76 2.29 21.39
C TRP A 99 -9.22 2.14 22.84
N GLN A 100 -10.42 1.65 23.06
CA GLN A 100 -10.97 1.55 24.42
C GLN A 100 -10.12 0.70 25.37
N PRO A 101 -9.55 -0.46 24.95
CA PRO A 101 -8.64 -1.22 25.79
C PRO A 101 -7.33 -0.49 26.10
N HIS A 102 -6.80 0.31 25.19
CA HIS A 102 -5.44 0.87 25.29
C HIS A 102 -5.37 2.38 25.50
N LYS A 103 -6.48 3.12 25.49
CA LYS A 103 -6.50 4.59 25.56
C LYS A 103 -5.80 5.20 26.78
N ASN A 104 -5.64 4.43 27.86
CA ASN A 104 -4.95 4.86 29.07
C ASN A 104 -3.51 4.33 29.16
N ASN A 105 -3.02 3.62 28.15
CA ASN A 105 -1.65 3.14 28.11
C ASN A 105 -0.73 4.24 27.57
N ALA A 106 0.21 4.73 28.41
CA ALA A 106 1.12 5.81 28.06
C ALA A 106 2.09 5.45 26.92
N ASP A 107 2.29 4.15 26.68
CA ASP A 107 3.19 3.63 25.63
C ASP A 107 2.48 3.37 24.30
N PHE A 108 1.19 3.69 24.19
CA PHE A 108 0.40 3.51 22.98
C PHE A 108 -0.19 4.82 22.48
N ILE A 109 -0.09 5.03 21.18
CA ILE A 109 -0.70 6.14 20.46
C ILE A 109 -1.53 5.57 19.32
N LEU A 110 -2.79 5.94 19.24
CA LEU A 110 -3.66 5.76 18.09
C LEU A 110 -4.13 7.11 17.60
N VAL A 111 -3.95 7.38 16.31
CA VAL A 111 -4.49 8.58 15.65
C VAL A 111 -5.12 8.20 14.31
N GLY A 112 -6.30 8.74 14.04
CA GLY A 112 -6.87 8.78 12.70
C GLY A 112 -6.22 9.93 11.92
N VAL A 113 -5.83 9.68 10.67
CA VAL A 113 -5.30 10.69 9.75
C VAL A 113 -6.34 10.88 8.66
N ASP A 114 -7.11 11.96 8.78
CA ASP A 114 -8.16 12.28 7.83
C ASP A 114 -7.59 13.01 6.62
N ARG A 115 -7.98 12.53 5.44
CA ARG A 115 -7.40 13.00 4.19
C ARG A 115 -8.32 13.96 3.45
N GLU A 116 -7.81 15.18 3.23
CA GLU A 116 -8.38 16.19 2.34
C GLU A 116 -9.78 16.67 2.74
N GLU A 117 -10.07 16.69 4.06
CA GLU A 117 -11.35 17.19 4.59
C GLU A 117 -11.13 18.27 5.66
N SER A 118 -12.14 19.10 5.85
CA SER A 118 -12.11 20.13 6.88
C SER A 118 -12.37 19.58 8.27
N ARG A 119 -11.95 20.31 9.29
CA ARG A 119 -12.20 19.99 10.70
C ARG A 119 -13.66 19.67 10.97
N GLU A 120 -14.55 20.50 10.48
CA GLU A 120 -16.00 20.38 10.74
C GLU A 120 -16.55 19.05 10.19
N VAL A 121 -16.08 18.64 9.02
CA VAL A 121 -16.46 17.35 8.41
C VAL A 121 -15.96 16.20 9.26
N VAL A 122 -14.70 16.27 9.71
CA VAL A 122 -14.07 15.23 10.54
C VAL A 122 -14.79 15.10 11.88
N GLU A 123 -15.09 16.20 12.57
CA GLU A 123 -15.80 16.21 13.84
C GLU A 123 -17.24 15.66 13.71
N GLU A 124 -17.93 16.02 12.61
CA GLU A 124 -19.29 15.56 12.36
C GLU A 124 -19.36 14.04 12.17
N TYR A 125 -18.53 13.49 11.28
CA TYR A 125 -18.63 12.05 10.99
C TYR A 125 -18.09 11.17 12.11
N THR A 126 -17.03 11.60 12.82
CA THR A 126 -16.49 10.86 13.98
C THR A 126 -17.49 10.85 15.13
N THR A 127 -18.17 11.97 15.39
CA THR A 127 -19.27 12.03 16.35
C THR A 127 -20.40 11.06 15.99
N LYS A 128 -20.82 11.03 14.73
CA LYS A 128 -21.86 10.09 14.23
C LYS A 128 -21.48 8.62 14.39
N LEU A 129 -20.19 8.31 14.28
CA LEU A 129 -19.66 6.94 14.44
C LEU A 129 -19.36 6.56 15.90
N GLY A 130 -19.41 7.52 16.82
CA GLY A 130 -19.00 7.30 18.21
C GLY A 130 -17.49 7.08 18.37
N THR A 131 -16.69 7.60 17.43
CA THR A 131 -15.23 7.53 17.48
C THR A 131 -14.69 8.52 18.50
N THR A 132 -13.84 8.07 19.42
CA THR A 132 -13.26 8.90 20.49
C THR A 132 -11.75 9.00 20.45
N TYR A 133 -11.06 8.24 19.59
CA TYR A 133 -9.63 8.41 19.39
C TYR A 133 -9.32 9.69 18.59
N PRO A 134 -8.14 10.31 18.86
CA PRO A 134 -7.77 11.58 18.26
C PRO A 134 -7.67 11.53 16.74
N MET A 135 -8.07 12.62 16.07
CA MET A 135 -8.01 12.76 14.62
C MET A 135 -7.06 13.88 14.23
N LEU A 136 -6.22 13.60 13.22
CA LEU A 136 -5.30 14.52 12.57
C LEU A 136 -5.85 14.95 11.21
N LEU A 137 -5.56 16.18 10.79
CA LEU A 137 -6.03 16.77 9.55
C LEU A 137 -4.90 16.80 8.52
N ASP A 138 -4.93 15.88 7.56
CA ASP A 138 -4.05 15.88 6.36
C ASP A 138 -4.76 16.62 5.21
N GLU A 139 -4.95 17.93 5.38
CA GLU A 139 -5.78 18.78 4.52
C GLU A 139 -5.38 18.73 3.04
N ASN A 140 -4.09 18.47 2.75
CA ASN A 140 -3.58 18.37 1.38
C ASN A 140 -3.38 16.92 0.90
N GLY A 141 -3.55 15.92 1.77
CA GLY A 141 -3.28 14.52 1.48
C GLY A 141 -1.79 14.19 1.28
N ASP A 142 -0.87 15.05 1.77
CA ASP A 142 0.56 14.89 1.56
C ASP A 142 1.14 13.80 2.48
N VAL A 143 0.63 13.69 3.70
CA VAL A 143 1.03 12.61 4.61
C VAL A 143 0.55 11.27 4.06
N PHE A 144 -0.71 11.15 3.62
CA PHE A 144 -1.18 9.94 2.95
C PHE A 144 -0.29 9.59 1.75
N ALA A 145 0.09 10.58 0.93
CA ALA A 145 0.91 10.39 -0.26
C ALA A 145 2.37 9.98 0.05
N SER A 146 2.85 10.15 1.27
CA SER A 146 4.15 9.63 1.70
C SER A 146 4.11 8.13 2.06
N TYR A 147 2.93 7.59 2.38
CA TYR A 147 2.72 6.19 2.74
C TYR A 147 2.15 5.35 1.59
N ALA A 148 1.38 5.95 0.69
CA ALA A 148 0.70 5.22 -0.38
C ALA A 148 0.54 6.08 -1.64
N LEU A 149 0.28 5.43 -2.78
CA LEU A 149 0.00 6.15 -4.02
C LEU A 149 -1.19 7.10 -3.81
N ARG A 150 -1.02 8.38 -4.13
CA ARG A 150 -2.01 9.44 -3.88
C ARG A 150 -3.42 9.11 -4.39
N LYS A 151 -3.55 8.39 -5.49
CA LYS A 151 -4.83 7.99 -6.08
C LYS A 151 -5.36 6.64 -5.60
N SER A 152 -4.64 5.99 -4.67
CA SER A 152 -5.07 4.70 -4.14
C SER A 152 -6.20 4.85 -3.13
N GLY A 153 -6.88 3.73 -2.84
CA GLY A 153 -7.92 3.73 -1.81
C GLY A 153 -7.35 4.00 -0.43
N ILE A 154 -8.12 4.70 0.40
CA ILE A 154 -7.64 5.31 1.64
C ILE A 154 -7.57 4.36 2.84
N THR A 155 -8.47 3.39 2.99
CA THR A 155 -8.54 2.53 4.19
C THR A 155 -7.23 1.81 4.41
N ARG A 156 -6.44 2.23 5.39
CA ARG A 156 -5.12 1.70 5.71
C ARG A 156 -4.81 1.88 7.19
N ASN A 157 -4.15 0.88 7.77
CA ASN A 157 -3.55 1.02 9.07
C ASN A 157 -2.05 0.77 8.97
N VAL A 158 -1.26 1.59 9.65
CA VAL A 158 0.19 1.48 9.76
C VAL A 158 0.54 1.36 11.23
N LEU A 159 1.08 0.22 11.64
CA LEU A 159 1.56 0.00 12.99
C LEU A 159 3.07 0.19 13.04
N ILE A 160 3.51 1.01 13.97
CA ILE A 160 4.90 1.48 14.11
C ILE A 160 5.38 1.12 15.52
N ASP A 161 6.57 0.53 15.63
CA ASP A 161 7.17 0.17 16.90
C ASP A 161 7.86 1.38 17.60
N ARG A 162 8.43 1.12 18.78
CA ARG A 162 9.11 2.14 19.60
C ARG A 162 10.31 2.79 18.92
N ASP A 163 10.95 2.08 17.97
CA ASP A 163 12.09 2.59 17.19
C ASP A 163 11.64 3.40 15.96
N GLY A 164 10.33 3.45 15.71
CA GLY A 164 9.72 4.12 14.58
C GLY A 164 9.74 3.30 13.29
N ARG A 165 9.90 1.96 13.40
CA ARG A 165 9.82 1.07 12.26
C ARG A 165 8.40 0.58 12.06
N ILE A 166 7.99 0.50 10.82
CA ILE A 166 6.73 -0.12 10.42
C ILE A 166 6.81 -1.62 10.70
N VAL A 167 5.91 -2.14 11.51
CA VAL A 167 5.85 -3.57 11.86
C VAL A 167 4.64 -4.26 11.26
N LYS A 168 3.60 -3.51 10.87
CA LYS A 168 2.44 -4.06 10.19
C LYS A 168 1.77 -3.01 9.31
N LEU A 169 1.27 -3.47 8.17
CA LEU A 169 0.45 -2.72 7.23
C LEU A 169 -0.83 -3.52 6.97
N THR A 170 -1.99 -2.89 7.01
CA THR A 170 -3.26 -3.50 6.58
C THR A 170 -3.92 -2.65 5.51
N ARG A 171 -4.75 -3.28 4.69
CA ARG A 171 -5.47 -2.64 3.60
C ARG A 171 -6.91 -3.11 3.58
N ARG A 172 -7.86 -2.18 3.74
CA ARG A 172 -9.29 -2.46 3.94
C ARG A 172 -9.55 -3.12 5.30
N PHE A 173 -10.84 -3.34 5.60
CA PHE A 173 -11.24 -4.08 6.78
C PHE A 173 -11.48 -5.55 6.39
N VAL A 174 -10.57 -6.43 6.83
CA VAL A 174 -10.65 -7.88 6.66
C VAL A 174 -10.46 -8.50 8.03
N GLU A 175 -11.47 -9.18 8.55
CA GLU A 175 -11.52 -9.65 9.94
C GLU A 175 -10.27 -10.45 10.40
N PRO A 176 -9.74 -11.42 9.65
CA PRO A 176 -8.50 -12.11 10.06
C PRO A 176 -7.28 -11.18 10.17
N GLU A 177 -7.11 -10.24 9.23
CA GLU A 177 -6.00 -9.27 9.26
C GLU A 177 -6.18 -8.28 10.43
N PHE A 178 -7.41 -7.89 10.70
CA PHE A 178 -7.73 -7.01 11.81
C PHE A 178 -7.46 -7.69 13.17
N ASN A 179 -7.82 -8.97 13.32
CA ASN A 179 -7.50 -9.76 14.51
C ASN A 179 -5.98 -9.86 14.73
N ASP A 180 -5.23 -10.07 13.66
CA ASP A 180 -3.78 -10.13 13.70
C ASP A 180 -3.16 -8.74 14.02
N LEU A 181 -3.75 -7.64 13.53
CA LEU A 181 -3.35 -6.28 13.93
C LEU A 181 -3.53 -6.07 15.44
N VAL A 182 -4.70 -6.41 15.99
CA VAL A 182 -4.99 -6.32 17.45
C VAL A 182 -3.95 -7.13 18.23
N SER A 183 -3.76 -8.40 17.90
CA SER A 183 -2.79 -9.28 18.58
C SER A 183 -1.36 -8.76 18.50
N THR A 184 -1.00 -8.11 17.40
CA THR A 184 0.33 -7.52 17.23
C THR A 184 0.51 -6.31 18.16
N ILE A 185 -0.52 -5.47 18.30
CA ILE A 185 -0.53 -4.33 19.24
C ILE A 185 -0.33 -4.84 20.67
N ASP A 186 -1.15 -5.80 21.11
CA ASP A 186 -1.05 -6.40 22.44
C ASP A 186 0.36 -6.91 22.71
N SER A 187 0.92 -7.70 21.77
CA SER A 187 2.28 -8.25 21.90
C SER A 187 3.39 -7.20 21.97
N LEU A 188 3.20 -6.03 21.34
CA LEU A 188 4.17 -4.92 21.42
C LEU A 188 4.06 -4.17 22.74
N LEU A 189 2.87 -4.10 23.33
CA LEU A 189 2.63 -3.40 24.60
C LEU A 189 2.99 -4.22 25.82
N ASP A 190 3.03 -5.56 25.71
CA ASP A 190 3.43 -6.48 26.77
C ASP A 190 4.95 -6.56 26.99
N LYS A 191 5.76 -5.92 26.14
CA LYS A 191 7.22 -5.86 26.19
C LYS A 191 7.72 -4.60 26.88
#